data_8832b320d85cede820e0ddc843e6cde8
#
_entry.id   8832b320d85cede820e0ddc843e6cde8
#
_cell.length_a   1.000
_cell.length_b   1.000
_cell.length_c   1.000
_cell.angle_alpha   90.00
_cell.angle_beta   90.00
_cell.angle_gamma   90.00
#
_symmetry.space_group_name_H-M   'P 1'
#
loop_
_entity.id
_entity.type
_entity.pdbx_description
1 polymer ?
#
loop_
_entity_poly.entity_id
_entity_poly.type
_entity_poly.pdbx_seq_one_letter_code
_entity_poly.pdbx_strand_id
1 'polypeptide(L)'
;GLVGSEMCIRDRILFYEFQQYLFASQWLRLKKYANEKGVLIVGDIPIYVAFDSADTWANPELFQLNEKGEPVAVAGCPPDAFSATGQLWGNPLYRWDYHAQTGFAWWMKRIGYCYKLYDVVRIDHFRGFDEYYSIPYGDPTAEFGKWEKGPGYALFKTMKEQIGNKPVIAEDLGFLTPSVIRLVKKTGYPGMKILQFAF
;
A
#
# COMPACT_ATOMS: atom_id res chain seq x y z
N GLY A 1 7.13 2.82 41.18
CA GLY A 1 8.44 3.05 40.63
C GLY A 1 8.57 2.60 39.18
N LEU A 2 9.72 2.86 38.59
CA LEU A 2 10.02 2.52 37.17
C LEU A 2 9.81 1.03 36.83
N VAL A 3 10.09 0.11 37.76
CA VAL A 3 9.91 -1.34 37.58
C VAL A 3 8.46 -1.73 37.26
N GLY A 4 7.48 -1.08 37.88
CA GLY A 4 6.06 -1.37 37.60
C GLY A 4 5.60 -0.87 36.22
N SER A 5 6.13 0.23 35.73
CA SER A 5 5.81 0.77 34.39
C SER A 5 6.42 -0.06 33.29
N GLU A 6 7.66 -0.51 33.43
CA GLU A 6 8.32 -1.39 32.46
C GLU A 6 7.62 -2.76 32.33
N MET A 7 7.17 -3.33 33.45
CA MET A 7 6.41 -4.57 33.45
C MET A 7 5.07 -4.40 32.73
N CYS A 8 4.34 -3.31 32.96
CA CYS A 8 3.09 -3.03 32.26
C CYS A 8 3.28 -2.82 30.74
N ILE A 9 4.37 -2.18 30.31
CA ILE A 9 4.69 -2.00 28.90
C ILE A 9 5.01 -3.34 28.25
N ARG A 10 5.84 -4.16 28.90
CA ARG A 10 6.21 -5.51 28.42
C ARG A 10 4.99 -6.40 28.27
N ASP A 11 4.09 -6.40 29.24
CA ASP A 11 2.86 -7.21 29.19
C ASP A 11 1.96 -6.79 28.03
N ARG A 12 1.87 -5.48 27.74
CA ARG A 12 1.14 -4.98 26.58
C ARG A 12 1.77 -5.40 25.25
N ILE A 13 3.10 -5.32 25.14
CA ILE A 13 3.81 -5.78 23.95
C ILE A 13 3.56 -7.27 23.73
N LEU A 14 3.74 -8.10 24.77
CA LEU A 14 3.50 -9.54 24.71
C LEU A 14 2.04 -9.87 24.34
N PHE A 15 1.08 -9.07 24.79
CA PHE A 15 -0.33 -9.24 24.44
C PHE A 15 -0.56 -9.04 22.93
N TYR A 16 0.01 -7.99 22.32
CA TYR A 16 -0.09 -7.78 20.88
C TYR A 16 0.68 -8.82 20.07
N GLU A 17 1.86 -9.22 20.52
CA GLU A 17 2.62 -10.31 19.90
C GLU A 17 1.84 -11.62 19.92
N PHE A 18 1.17 -11.94 21.04
CA PHE A 18 0.33 -13.12 21.16
C PHE A 18 -0.88 -13.08 20.23
N GLN A 19 -1.53 -11.91 20.07
CA GLN A 19 -2.60 -11.75 19.10
C GLN A 19 -2.12 -12.01 17.67
N GLN A 20 -0.95 -11.46 17.29
CA GLN A 20 -0.34 -11.70 15.99
C GLN A 20 0.02 -13.18 15.78
N TYR A 21 0.55 -13.83 16.80
CA TYR A 21 0.83 -15.28 16.78
C TYR A 21 -0.44 -16.10 16.56
N LEU A 22 -1.50 -15.80 17.28
CA LEU A 22 -2.79 -16.49 17.13
C LEU A 22 -3.36 -16.29 15.73
N PHE A 23 -3.38 -15.04 15.25
CA PHE A 23 -3.82 -14.74 13.90
C PHE A 23 -3.01 -15.53 12.86
N ALA A 24 -1.68 -15.41 12.89
CA ALA A 24 -0.83 -16.07 11.92
C ALA A 24 -1.02 -17.60 11.93
N SER A 25 -1.08 -18.21 13.13
CA SER A 25 -1.26 -19.66 13.27
C SER A 25 -2.61 -20.15 12.75
N GLN A 26 -3.68 -19.40 12.99
CA GLN A 26 -5.03 -19.74 12.52
C GLN A 26 -5.17 -19.49 11.01
N TRP A 27 -4.68 -18.33 10.54
CA TRP A 27 -4.75 -17.96 9.13
C TRP A 27 -3.99 -18.94 8.23
N LEU A 28 -2.76 -19.31 8.60
CA LEU A 28 -1.96 -20.25 7.81
C LEU A 28 -2.62 -21.64 7.73
N ARG A 29 -3.29 -22.09 8.80
CA ARG A 29 -4.09 -23.34 8.76
C ARG A 29 -5.29 -23.22 7.82
N LEU A 30 -6.01 -22.09 7.87
CA LEU A 30 -7.15 -21.81 6.99
C LEU A 30 -6.70 -21.77 5.53
N LYS A 31 -5.62 -20.99 5.24
CA LYS A 31 -5.05 -20.91 3.89
C LYS A 31 -4.66 -22.29 3.35
N LYS A 32 -3.94 -23.08 4.17
CA LYS A 32 -3.57 -24.45 3.81
C LYS A 32 -4.81 -25.27 3.45
N TYR A 33 -5.83 -25.26 4.30
CA TYR A 33 -7.08 -25.98 4.05
C TYR A 33 -7.76 -25.54 2.76
N ALA A 34 -7.86 -24.23 2.50
CA ALA A 34 -8.42 -23.70 1.25
C ALA A 34 -7.64 -24.19 0.02
N ASN A 35 -6.30 -24.10 0.07
CA ASN A 35 -5.44 -24.54 -1.03
C ASN A 35 -5.55 -26.05 -1.28
N GLU A 36 -5.65 -26.89 -0.24
CA GLU A 36 -5.89 -28.33 -0.37
C GLU A 36 -7.24 -28.67 -1.04
N LYS A 37 -8.19 -27.71 -1.01
CA LYS A 37 -9.48 -27.81 -1.72
C LYS A 37 -9.46 -27.16 -3.11
N GLY A 38 -8.30 -26.71 -3.58
CA GLY A 38 -8.16 -26.01 -4.87
C GLY A 38 -8.65 -24.55 -4.86
N VAL A 39 -8.88 -23.97 -3.67
CA VAL A 39 -9.32 -22.57 -3.51
C VAL A 39 -8.11 -21.69 -3.25
N LEU A 40 -7.92 -20.67 -4.08
CA LEU A 40 -6.90 -19.64 -3.90
C LEU A 40 -7.46 -18.45 -3.13
N ILE A 41 -6.65 -17.87 -2.26
CA ILE A 41 -7.00 -16.67 -1.50
C ILE A 41 -6.42 -15.45 -2.20
N VAL A 42 -7.28 -14.54 -2.61
CA VAL A 42 -6.88 -13.22 -3.15
C VAL A 42 -6.86 -12.24 -1.99
N GLY A 43 -5.69 -11.68 -1.72
CA GLY A 43 -5.52 -10.62 -0.74
C GLY A 43 -5.52 -9.25 -1.38
N ASP A 44 -5.76 -8.23 -0.59
CA ASP A 44 -5.76 -6.84 -1.00
C ASP A 44 -4.69 -6.05 -0.23
N ILE A 45 -3.99 -5.16 -0.93
CA ILE A 45 -2.98 -4.30 -0.34
C ILE A 45 -3.21 -2.87 -0.84
N PRO A 46 -3.60 -1.94 0.04
CA PRO A 46 -3.70 -0.53 -0.33
C PRO A 46 -2.31 0.03 -0.62
N ILE A 47 -2.21 0.92 -1.60
CA ILE A 47 -0.92 1.58 -1.89
C ILE A 47 -0.41 2.34 -0.66
N TYR A 48 -1.28 3.06 0.04
CA TYR A 48 -0.89 3.88 1.19
C TYR A 48 -1.13 3.18 2.52
N VAL A 49 -0.46 3.67 3.56
CA VAL A 49 -0.69 3.32 4.96
C VAL A 49 -1.27 4.51 5.70
N ALA A 50 -1.90 4.28 6.85
CA ALA A 50 -2.43 5.37 7.68
C ALA A 50 -1.28 6.18 8.32
N PHE A 51 -1.51 7.48 8.52
CA PHE A 51 -0.51 8.35 9.17
C PHE A 51 -0.22 7.90 10.61
N ASP A 52 -1.22 7.46 11.34
CA ASP A 52 -1.11 6.93 12.71
C ASP A 52 -0.75 5.44 12.78
N SER A 53 -0.22 4.87 11.67
CA SER A 53 0.19 3.46 11.62
C SER A 53 1.57 3.22 12.26
N ALA A 54 1.81 1.97 12.64
CA ALA A 54 3.13 1.52 13.07
C ALA A 54 4.22 1.72 11.99
N ASP A 55 3.86 1.64 10.71
CA ASP A 55 4.79 1.85 9.59
C ASP A 55 5.32 3.28 9.56
N THR A 56 4.43 4.27 9.67
CA THR A 56 4.80 5.68 9.67
C THR A 56 5.59 6.05 10.94
N TRP A 57 5.19 5.50 12.08
CA TRP A 57 5.88 5.73 13.34
C TRP A 57 7.28 5.11 13.39
N ALA A 58 7.43 3.87 12.89
CA ALA A 58 8.70 3.14 12.96
C ALA A 58 9.70 3.52 11.84
N ASN A 59 9.20 4.05 10.72
CA ASN A 59 10.01 4.36 9.53
C ASN A 59 9.61 5.72 8.93
N PRO A 60 9.67 6.83 9.69
CA PRO A 60 9.22 8.14 9.22
C PRO A 60 9.99 8.63 7.99
N GLU A 61 11.22 8.18 7.78
CA GLU A 61 12.08 8.51 6.64
C GLU A 61 11.51 8.02 5.30
N LEU A 62 10.59 7.06 5.31
CA LEU A 62 9.92 6.54 4.11
C LEU A 62 8.85 7.49 3.57
N PHE A 63 8.43 8.47 4.35
CA PHE A 63 7.29 9.33 4.06
C PHE A 63 7.70 10.80 3.93
N GLN A 64 6.88 11.59 3.23
CA GLN A 64 7.06 13.03 3.08
C GLN A 64 6.56 13.75 4.33
N LEU A 65 7.36 13.71 5.40
CA LEU A 65 7.08 14.39 6.66
C LEU A 65 7.97 15.62 6.83
N ASN A 66 7.45 16.62 7.55
CA ASN A 66 8.20 17.81 7.95
C ASN A 66 9.05 17.51 9.23
N GLU A 67 9.79 18.51 9.70
CA GLU A 67 10.63 18.38 10.92
C GLU A 67 9.82 18.10 12.20
N LYS A 68 8.52 18.36 12.20
CA LYS A 68 7.61 18.05 13.32
C LYS A 68 7.02 16.65 13.23
N GLY A 69 7.33 15.90 12.17
CA GLY A 69 6.76 14.58 11.90
C GLY A 69 5.34 14.61 11.31
N GLU A 70 4.86 15.78 10.86
CA GLU A 70 3.56 15.91 10.19
C GLU A 70 3.71 15.73 8.68
N PRO A 71 2.70 15.21 7.95
CA PRO A 71 2.73 15.14 6.51
C PRO A 71 2.94 16.51 5.86
N VAL A 72 3.75 16.60 4.83
CA VAL A 72 3.86 17.80 3.98
C VAL A 72 2.66 17.85 3.03
N ALA A 73 2.29 16.70 2.51
CA ALA A 73 1.13 16.50 1.67
C ALA A 73 0.56 15.09 1.90
N VAL A 74 -0.67 14.89 1.50
CA VAL A 74 -1.41 13.65 1.69
C VAL A 74 -2.00 13.15 0.37
N ALA A 75 -2.32 11.86 0.35
CA ALA A 75 -2.90 11.17 -0.80
C ALA A 75 -4.39 11.47 -0.96
N GLY A 76 -4.86 11.35 -2.19
CA GLY A 76 -6.26 11.44 -2.57
C GLY A 76 -6.45 11.28 -4.07
N CYS A 77 -7.62 11.70 -4.54
CA CYS A 77 -7.96 11.78 -5.95
C CYS A 77 -8.54 13.16 -6.29
N PRO A 78 -8.30 13.68 -7.49
CA PRO A 78 -8.88 14.95 -7.92
C PRO A 78 -10.39 14.87 -8.04
N PRO A 79 -11.09 16.02 -8.14
CA PRO A 79 -12.49 16.10 -8.52
C PRO A 79 -12.80 15.29 -9.78
N ASP A 80 -13.92 14.58 -9.78
CA ASP A 80 -14.41 13.79 -10.89
C ASP A 80 -15.95 13.80 -10.96
N ALA A 81 -16.54 12.99 -11.83
CA ALA A 81 -17.99 12.90 -12.00
C ALA A 81 -18.72 12.33 -10.76
N PHE A 82 -18.01 11.66 -9.86
CA PHE A 82 -18.57 11.05 -8.65
C PHE A 82 -18.35 11.91 -7.39
N SER A 83 -17.33 12.78 -7.40
CA SER A 83 -16.99 13.66 -6.28
C SER A 83 -16.55 15.03 -6.78
N ALA A 84 -17.38 16.06 -6.57
CA ALA A 84 -17.11 17.42 -7.02
C ALA A 84 -15.90 18.06 -6.33
N THR A 85 -15.54 17.60 -5.13
CA THR A 85 -14.38 18.09 -4.35
C THR A 85 -13.21 17.11 -4.35
N GLY A 86 -13.31 16.02 -5.12
CA GLY A 86 -12.35 14.92 -5.09
C GLY A 86 -12.43 14.08 -3.82
N GLN A 87 -11.41 13.25 -3.61
CA GLN A 87 -11.30 12.40 -2.42
C GLN A 87 -10.03 12.73 -1.65
N LEU A 88 -10.18 13.20 -0.44
CA LEU A 88 -9.08 13.45 0.50
C LEU A 88 -8.91 12.22 1.41
N TRP A 89 -7.90 11.39 1.14
CA TRP A 89 -7.68 10.17 1.93
C TRP A 89 -6.87 10.40 3.19
N GLY A 90 -6.01 11.42 3.21
CA GLY A 90 -5.22 11.79 4.39
C GLY A 90 -4.00 10.91 4.67
N ASN A 91 -3.73 9.91 3.85
CA ASN A 91 -2.54 9.07 3.99
C ASN A 91 -1.27 9.85 3.65
N PRO A 92 -0.16 9.67 4.37
CA PRO A 92 1.11 10.30 4.03
C PRO A 92 1.65 9.76 2.71
N LEU A 93 2.29 10.63 1.94
CA LEU A 93 2.92 10.29 0.68
C LEU A 93 4.31 9.70 0.89
N TYR A 94 4.74 8.79 0.01
CA TYR A 94 6.06 8.18 0.07
C TYR A 94 7.16 9.09 -0.44
N ARG A 95 8.35 9.01 0.16
CA ARG A 95 9.59 9.55 -0.39
C ARG A 95 10.18 8.55 -1.38
N TRP A 96 9.69 8.57 -2.60
CA TRP A 96 10.05 7.58 -3.62
C TRP A 96 11.54 7.60 -4.01
N ASP A 97 12.21 8.74 -3.88
CA ASP A 97 13.66 8.88 -4.02
C ASP A 97 14.41 8.06 -2.97
N TYR A 98 14.01 8.16 -1.71
CA TYR A 98 14.59 7.37 -0.62
C TYR A 98 14.27 5.87 -0.77
N HIS A 99 13.05 5.53 -1.14
CA HIS A 99 12.71 4.14 -1.44
C HIS A 99 13.57 3.56 -2.56
N ALA A 100 13.84 4.31 -3.62
CA ALA A 100 14.70 3.87 -4.71
C ALA A 100 16.16 3.68 -4.25
N GLN A 101 16.71 4.62 -3.45
CA GLN A 101 18.05 4.53 -2.88
C GLN A 101 18.24 3.30 -1.98
N THR A 102 17.20 2.89 -1.27
CA THR A 102 17.20 1.69 -0.42
C THR A 102 16.76 0.42 -1.13
N GLY A 103 16.69 0.44 -2.48
CA GLY A 103 16.28 -0.72 -3.28
C GLY A 103 14.84 -1.16 -2.99
N PHE A 104 13.96 -0.25 -2.62
CA PHE A 104 12.56 -0.50 -2.24
C PHE A 104 12.41 -1.54 -1.12
N ALA A 105 13.37 -1.62 -0.20
CA ALA A 105 13.45 -2.69 0.81
C ALA A 105 12.18 -2.84 1.65
N TRP A 106 11.56 -1.72 2.07
CA TRP A 106 10.30 -1.74 2.80
C TRP A 106 9.15 -2.35 1.96
N TRP A 107 9.05 -1.93 0.68
CA TRP A 107 8.05 -2.48 -0.24
C TRP A 107 8.25 -3.98 -0.48
N MET A 108 9.50 -4.43 -0.60
CA MET A 108 9.82 -5.85 -0.78
C MET A 108 9.41 -6.67 0.44
N LYS A 109 9.63 -6.15 1.65
CA LYS A 109 9.14 -6.79 2.89
C LYS A 109 7.61 -6.84 2.94
N ARG A 110 6.94 -5.72 2.63
CA ARG A 110 5.48 -5.61 2.67
C ARG A 110 4.81 -6.57 1.69
N ILE A 111 5.20 -6.53 0.42
CA ILE A 111 4.65 -7.41 -0.61
C ILE A 111 5.04 -8.87 -0.35
N GLY A 112 6.29 -9.13 0.03
CA GLY A 112 6.77 -10.47 0.35
C GLY A 112 5.99 -11.12 1.51
N TYR A 113 5.59 -10.33 2.50
CA TYR A 113 4.74 -10.81 3.59
C TYR A 113 3.31 -11.12 3.11
N CYS A 114 2.75 -10.32 2.20
CA CYS A 114 1.44 -10.61 1.62
C CYS A 114 1.38 -12.00 0.98
N TYR A 115 2.45 -12.47 0.33
CA TYR A 115 2.49 -13.81 -0.26
C TYR A 115 2.60 -14.96 0.76
N LYS A 116 2.90 -14.67 2.02
CA LYS A 116 2.71 -15.65 3.10
C LYS A 116 1.24 -15.81 3.44
N LEU A 117 0.48 -14.72 3.35
CA LEU A 117 -0.94 -14.68 3.72
C LEU A 117 -1.86 -15.07 2.56
N TYR A 118 -1.51 -14.71 1.33
CA TYR A 118 -2.36 -14.80 0.15
C TYR A 118 -1.68 -15.56 -0.98
N ASP A 119 -2.45 -16.05 -1.93
CA ASP A 119 -1.96 -16.71 -3.14
C ASP A 119 -1.82 -15.73 -4.30
N VAL A 120 -2.73 -14.76 -4.36
CA VAL A 120 -2.74 -13.65 -5.31
C VAL A 120 -2.87 -12.35 -4.54
N VAL A 121 -2.18 -11.30 -4.96
CA VAL A 121 -2.27 -9.97 -4.32
C VAL A 121 -2.88 -8.96 -5.29
N ARG A 122 -4.04 -8.41 -4.92
CA ARG A 122 -4.57 -7.23 -5.59
C ARG A 122 -3.87 -6.00 -5.00
N ILE A 123 -3.26 -5.20 -5.86
CA ILE A 123 -2.67 -3.91 -5.46
C ILE A 123 -3.68 -2.82 -5.79
N ASP A 124 -4.22 -2.24 -4.73
CA ASP A 124 -5.20 -1.16 -4.82
C ASP A 124 -4.55 0.15 -5.25
N HIS A 125 -5.28 0.94 -6.04
CA HIS A 125 -4.82 2.20 -6.61
C HIS A 125 -3.48 2.09 -7.34
N PHE A 126 -3.34 1.09 -8.21
CA PHE A 126 -2.09 0.77 -8.92
C PHE A 126 -1.53 1.95 -9.73
N ARG A 127 -2.40 2.84 -10.23
CA ARG A 127 -1.99 4.04 -10.94
C ARG A 127 -1.05 4.95 -10.13
N GLY A 128 -1.16 4.95 -8.81
CA GLY A 128 -0.33 5.75 -7.91
C GLY A 128 1.16 5.44 -7.98
N PHE A 129 1.53 4.28 -8.55
CA PHE A 129 2.93 3.97 -8.83
C PHE A 129 3.46 4.66 -10.10
N ASP A 130 2.60 5.08 -11.02
CA ASP A 130 2.96 5.90 -12.17
C ASP A 130 2.89 7.39 -11.83
N GLU A 131 1.71 7.83 -11.42
CA GLU A 131 1.44 9.19 -10.95
C GLU A 131 0.46 9.14 -9.79
N TYR A 132 0.78 9.84 -8.72
CA TYR A 132 -0.06 9.97 -7.53
C TYR A 132 -0.53 11.40 -7.35
N TYR A 133 -1.70 11.56 -6.73
CA TYR A 133 -2.27 12.87 -6.47
C TYR A 133 -1.88 13.34 -5.07
N SER A 134 -1.19 14.48 -5.01
CA SER A 134 -0.61 15.10 -3.82
C SER A 134 -1.43 16.30 -3.43
N ILE A 135 -1.99 16.30 -2.24
CA ILE A 135 -2.83 17.36 -1.70
C ILE A 135 -2.09 17.98 -0.51
N PRO A 136 -1.94 19.33 -0.43
CA PRO A 136 -1.30 19.97 0.71
C PRO A 136 -1.92 19.53 2.02
N TYR A 137 -1.09 19.22 3.03
CA TYR A 137 -1.60 18.81 4.34
C TYR A 137 -2.35 19.97 5.00
N GLY A 138 -3.57 19.68 5.48
CA GLY A 138 -4.44 20.69 6.08
C GLY A 138 -5.50 21.25 5.14
N ASP A 139 -5.42 20.98 3.83
CA ASP A 139 -6.49 21.37 2.91
C ASP A 139 -7.78 20.61 3.25
N PRO A 140 -8.95 21.28 3.20
CA PRO A 140 -10.22 20.67 3.55
C PRO A 140 -10.78 19.73 2.45
N THR A 141 -10.30 19.86 1.22
CA THR A 141 -10.75 19.10 0.05
C THR A 141 -9.58 18.70 -0.84
N ALA A 142 -9.84 17.88 -1.85
CA ALA A 142 -8.82 17.46 -2.82
C ALA A 142 -8.73 18.37 -4.06
N GLU A 143 -9.42 19.53 -4.10
CA GLU A 143 -9.54 20.38 -5.30
C GLU A 143 -8.21 20.97 -5.75
N PHE A 144 -7.30 21.28 -4.81
CA PHE A 144 -6.06 22.00 -5.08
C PHE A 144 -4.81 21.12 -5.07
N GLY A 145 -4.98 19.82 -5.20
CA GLY A 145 -3.87 18.90 -5.32
C GLY A 145 -3.19 18.95 -6.70
N LYS A 146 -2.08 18.25 -6.82
CA LYS A 146 -1.31 18.12 -8.06
C LYS A 146 -0.86 16.68 -8.29
N TRP A 147 -0.67 16.33 -9.57
CA TRP A 147 -0.08 15.05 -9.94
C TRP A 147 1.44 15.09 -9.79
N GLU A 148 1.98 14.07 -9.16
CA GLU A 148 3.42 13.86 -8.99
C GLU A 148 3.82 12.47 -9.49
N LYS A 149 5.10 12.33 -9.91
CA LYS A 149 5.61 11.07 -10.45
C LYS A 149 5.86 10.04 -9.35
N GLY A 150 5.33 8.84 -9.55
CA GLY A 150 5.64 7.66 -8.75
C GLY A 150 6.93 6.95 -9.19
N PRO A 151 7.26 5.81 -8.57
CA PRO A 151 8.48 5.04 -8.84
C PRO A 151 8.45 4.31 -10.18
N GLY A 152 7.28 4.22 -10.80
CA GLY A 152 7.08 3.55 -12.08
C GLY A 152 7.46 2.08 -12.05
N TYR A 153 8.02 1.63 -13.18
CA TYR A 153 8.41 0.23 -13.35
C TYR A 153 9.59 -0.22 -12.48
N ALA A 154 10.38 0.72 -11.94
CA ALA A 154 11.58 0.38 -11.15
C ALA A 154 11.24 -0.49 -9.93
N LEU A 155 10.17 -0.16 -9.21
CA LEU A 155 9.69 -0.95 -8.07
C LEU A 155 9.32 -2.38 -8.48
N PHE A 156 8.55 -2.54 -9.57
CA PHE A 156 8.08 -3.85 -10.04
C PHE A 156 9.21 -4.68 -10.64
N LYS A 157 10.22 -4.04 -11.24
CA LYS A 157 11.45 -4.72 -11.66
C LYS A 157 12.15 -5.32 -10.46
N THR A 158 12.40 -4.52 -9.42
CA THR A 158 13.01 -4.98 -8.17
C THR A 158 12.19 -6.10 -7.51
N MET A 159 10.86 -5.99 -7.52
CA MET A 159 9.97 -7.03 -7.00
C MET A 159 10.18 -8.36 -7.76
N LYS A 160 10.23 -8.34 -9.09
CA LYS A 160 10.47 -9.56 -9.90
C LYS A 160 11.85 -10.16 -9.62
N GLU A 161 12.86 -9.33 -9.42
CA GLU A 161 14.23 -9.77 -9.12
C GLU A 161 14.38 -10.38 -7.74
N GLN A 162 13.74 -9.81 -6.71
CA GLN A 162 13.92 -10.23 -5.32
C GLN A 162 12.88 -11.24 -4.82
N ILE A 163 11.63 -11.13 -5.28
CA ILE A 163 10.50 -11.96 -4.81
C ILE A 163 10.10 -13.01 -5.86
N GLY A 164 10.50 -12.78 -7.11
CA GLY A 164 10.13 -13.62 -8.25
C GLY A 164 8.84 -13.15 -8.93
N ASN A 165 8.46 -13.88 -9.98
CA ASN A 165 7.22 -13.60 -10.72
C ASN A 165 6.02 -14.12 -9.93
N LYS A 166 5.38 -13.25 -9.18
CA LYS A 166 4.23 -13.55 -8.31
C LYS A 166 2.91 -13.10 -8.94
N PRO A 167 1.78 -13.78 -8.67
CA PRO A 167 0.46 -13.39 -9.15
C PRO A 167 0.02 -12.04 -8.53
N VAL A 168 -0.14 -11.03 -9.36
CA VAL A 168 -0.64 -9.70 -8.98
C VAL A 168 -1.83 -9.35 -9.84
N ILE A 169 -2.83 -8.70 -9.25
CA ILE A 169 -3.92 -8.01 -9.95
C ILE A 169 -3.68 -6.51 -9.72
N ALA A 170 -3.55 -5.75 -10.80
CA ALA A 170 -3.45 -4.29 -10.72
C ALA A 170 -4.85 -3.67 -10.70
N GLU A 171 -5.21 -2.95 -9.64
CA GLU A 171 -6.42 -2.14 -9.68
C GLU A 171 -6.13 -0.89 -10.52
N ASP A 172 -6.60 -0.91 -11.76
CA ASP A 172 -6.41 0.11 -12.78
C ASP A 172 -7.73 0.78 -13.17
N LEU A 173 -8.61 1.00 -12.20
CA LEU A 173 -9.89 1.66 -12.40
C LEU A 173 -9.75 3.19 -12.38
N GLY A 174 -10.80 3.89 -12.82
CA GLY A 174 -10.83 5.36 -12.88
C GLY A 174 -10.15 5.94 -14.13
N PHE A 175 -9.62 7.15 -14.00
CA PHE A 175 -9.00 7.86 -15.12
C PHE A 175 -7.60 7.32 -15.43
N LEU A 176 -7.45 6.66 -16.56
CA LEU A 176 -6.20 6.05 -17.00
C LEU A 176 -5.48 6.95 -18.03
N THR A 177 -4.28 7.41 -17.68
CA THR A 177 -3.39 8.06 -18.63
C THR A 177 -2.66 7.03 -19.52
N PRO A 178 -2.15 7.43 -20.69
CA PRO A 178 -1.33 6.54 -21.51
C PRO A 178 -0.10 5.98 -20.78
N SER A 179 0.46 6.72 -19.80
CA SER A 179 1.60 6.25 -18.99
C SER A 179 1.20 5.13 -18.03
N VAL A 180 0.06 5.24 -17.36
CA VAL A 180 -0.49 4.17 -16.50
C VAL A 180 -0.74 2.90 -17.31
N ILE A 181 -1.37 3.03 -18.50
CA ILE A 181 -1.62 1.88 -19.39
C ILE A 181 -0.29 1.22 -19.80
N ARG A 182 0.73 2.01 -20.12
CA ARG A 182 2.08 1.47 -20.43
C ARG A 182 2.70 0.77 -19.23
N LEU A 183 2.53 1.31 -18.01
CA LEU A 183 3.04 0.68 -16.80
C LEU A 183 2.39 -0.69 -16.57
N VAL A 184 1.05 -0.77 -16.61
CA VAL A 184 0.30 -2.04 -16.47
C VAL A 184 0.76 -3.06 -17.52
N LYS A 185 0.83 -2.67 -18.80
CA LYS A 185 1.33 -3.55 -19.88
C LYS A 185 2.76 -4.03 -19.62
N LYS A 186 3.65 -3.13 -19.16
CA LYS A 186 5.06 -3.44 -18.91
C LYS A 186 5.25 -4.41 -17.74
N THR A 187 4.40 -4.33 -16.71
CA THR A 187 4.43 -5.31 -15.60
C THR A 187 3.91 -6.68 -16.02
N GLY A 188 2.99 -6.73 -16.98
CA GLY A 188 2.28 -7.94 -17.39
C GLY A 188 1.20 -8.37 -16.40
N TYR A 189 0.81 -7.49 -15.47
CA TYR A 189 -0.26 -7.78 -14.52
C TYR A 189 -1.63 -7.60 -15.16
N PRO A 190 -2.60 -8.48 -14.88
CA PRO A 190 -3.98 -8.25 -15.28
C PRO A 190 -4.55 -7.03 -14.52
N GLY A 191 -5.28 -6.19 -15.25
CA GLY A 191 -6.10 -5.13 -14.68
C GLY A 191 -7.47 -5.65 -14.24
N MET A 192 -8.31 -4.73 -13.75
CA MET A 192 -9.68 -5.03 -13.33
C MET A 192 -10.69 -4.53 -14.36
N LYS A 193 -11.85 -5.21 -14.42
CA LYS A 193 -13.02 -4.77 -15.19
C LYS A 193 -14.25 -4.79 -14.30
N ILE A 194 -14.99 -3.71 -14.33
CA ILE A 194 -16.29 -3.61 -13.64
C ILE A 194 -17.37 -3.94 -14.65
N LEU A 195 -18.09 -5.03 -14.39
CA LEU A 195 -19.10 -5.54 -15.33
C LEU A 195 -20.21 -4.51 -15.61
N GLN A 196 -20.58 -3.71 -14.61
CA GLN A 196 -21.58 -2.64 -14.75
C GLN A 196 -21.22 -1.57 -15.79
N PHE A 197 -19.94 -1.43 -16.11
CA PHE A 197 -19.45 -0.48 -17.12
C PHE A 197 -19.26 -1.10 -18.51
N ALA A 198 -19.67 -2.37 -18.68
CA ALA A 198 -19.57 -3.07 -19.96
C ALA A 198 -20.82 -2.92 -20.85
N PHE A 199 -21.87 -2.25 -20.34
CA PHE A 199 -23.17 -2.07 -21.01
C PHE A 199 -23.48 -0.59 -21.23
#